data_d80ddd90d1fd977ac2129e37520bcec9
#
_entry.id   d80ddd90d1fd977ac2129e37520bcec9
#
_cell.length_a   1.000
_cell.length_b   1.000
_cell.length_c   1.000
_cell.angle_alpha   90.00
_cell.angle_beta   90.00
_cell.angle_gamma   90.00
#
_symmetry.space_group_name_H-M   'P 1'
#
loop_
_entity.id
_entity.type
_entity.pdbx_description
1 polymer ?
#
loop_
_entity_poly.entity_id
_entity_poly.type
_entity_poly.pdbx_seq_one_letter_code
_entity_poly.pdbx_strand_id
1 'polypeptide(L)'
;MTKVQNLPQPHGGELVNRLVNEGERQDWLDRIEKLPKVFATPVTLANIEMLAIGGYSPLKGFMDSEAYFSVLRTMRLPDGLVWSIPIVLPVPEEQVREVMRSEAIAILGKSEGDDEPQVYAIVQISDVFKRDKEEEAKSVFGTTDISHPGVERIFGEPEWLVGGEVFVLRLPKHPPVIQAHYMTPQETRSLFVARGYKRVVGFQTRNPLHRAHEYLVKCALETVDGLLLHPLVGPTKSDDIPADVRMRCYEVLIERYFPRERVVLAVNPAPMFYAGPREAVFHAIVRKNYGCTHFIIGRDHAGVGNFYHPFAAHEIFDQFSPDELGITPIFFDDAFYCTKCESMATSKVCPHEPEFRLYFSGTKMRSQLQRGELPPPEVTRPEVAQILLEFYRSLRERNESAQQLRSSLRR
;
A
#
# COMPACT_ATOMS: atom_id res chain seq x y z
N MET A 1 5.64 -36.58 -16.06
CA MET A 1 6.37 -35.36 -15.63
C MET A 1 5.32 -34.36 -15.20
N THR A 2 5.09 -34.23 -13.92
CA THR A 2 4.20 -33.20 -13.35
C THR A 2 4.81 -31.84 -13.65
N LYS A 3 4.09 -30.97 -14.40
CA LYS A 3 4.47 -29.57 -14.57
C LYS A 3 4.66 -28.98 -13.16
N VAL A 4 5.89 -28.60 -12.82
CA VAL A 4 6.16 -27.77 -11.65
C VAL A 4 5.35 -26.50 -11.88
N GLN A 5 4.29 -26.31 -11.12
CA GLN A 5 3.52 -25.08 -11.16
C GLN A 5 4.43 -23.99 -10.60
N ASN A 6 5.01 -23.19 -11.46
CA ASN A 6 5.80 -22.03 -11.09
C ASN A 6 4.86 -20.94 -10.53
N LEU A 7 5.41 -20.08 -9.67
CA LEU A 7 4.72 -18.85 -9.26
C LEU A 7 4.23 -18.06 -10.50
N PRO A 8 3.18 -17.23 -10.38
CA PRO A 8 2.68 -16.47 -11.51
C PRO A 8 3.79 -15.56 -12.06
N GLN A 9 3.82 -15.39 -13.38
CA GLN A 9 4.70 -14.40 -13.99
C GLN A 9 4.42 -13.02 -13.39
N PRO A 10 5.43 -12.16 -13.22
CA PRO A 10 5.19 -10.76 -12.86
C PRO A 10 4.20 -10.12 -13.83
N HIS A 11 3.54 -9.07 -13.40
CA HIS A 11 2.64 -8.33 -14.27
C HIS A 11 3.42 -7.72 -15.44
N GLY A 12 2.97 -7.95 -16.68
CA GLY A 12 3.73 -7.60 -17.88
C GLY A 12 4.86 -8.58 -18.26
N GLY A 13 5.01 -9.71 -17.52
CA GLY A 13 5.91 -10.82 -17.88
C GLY A 13 7.24 -10.84 -17.12
N GLU A 14 7.77 -9.69 -16.72
CA GLU A 14 9.06 -9.58 -16.01
C GLU A 14 9.03 -8.55 -14.87
N LEU A 15 9.94 -8.69 -13.92
CA LEU A 15 10.18 -7.65 -12.91
C LEU A 15 11.08 -6.56 -13.51
N VAL A 16 10.56 -5.33 -13.51
CA VAL A 16 11.26 -4.15 -13.98
C VAL A 16 11.91 -3.45 -12.80
N ASN A 17 13.19 -3.69 -12.57
CA ASN A 17 13.98 -3.01 -11.54
C ASN A 17 14.58 -1.73 -12.12
N ARG A 18 14.40 -0.60 -11.42
CA ARG A 18 14.90 0.72 -11.86
C ARG A 18 16.02 1.28 -10.98
N LEU A 19 16.51 0.50 -10.01
CA LEU A 19 17.69 0.84 -9.24
C LEU A 19 18.93 0.67 -10.12
N VAL A 20 19.65 1.75 -10.34
CA VAL A 20 20.85 1.75 -11.20
C VAL A 20 22.03 1.05 -10.52
N ASN A 21 22.91 0.50 -11.32
CA ASN A 21 24.20 -0.01 -10.82
C ASN A 21 25.16 1.16 -10.48
N GLU A 22 26.29 0.87 -9.83
CA GLU A 22 27.23 1.90 -9.37
C GLU A 22 27.86 2.71 -10.51
N GLY A 23 28.11 2.10 -11.67
CA GLY A 23 28.64 2.80 -12.85
C GLY A 23 27.64 3.82 -13.40
N GLU A 24 26.42 3.38 -13.66
CA GLU A 24 25.31 4.26 -14.10
C GLU A 24 25.02 5.37 -13.08
N ARG A 25 25.13 5.03 -11.79
CA ARG A 25 24.94 6.01 -10.71
C ARG A 25 25.96 7.14 -10.80
N GLN A 26 27.24 6.81 -11.00
CA GLN A 26 28.30 7.82 -11.13
C GLN A 26 28.10 8.70 -12.36
N ASP A 27 27.74 8.10 -13.52
CA ASP A 27 27.47 8.84 -14.75
C ASP A 27 26.34 9.87 -14.57
N TRP A 28 25.31 9.52 -13.79
CA TRP A 28 24.22 10.46 -13.46
C TRP A 28 24.67 11.54 -12.47
N LEU A 29 25.44 11.18 -11.45
CA LEU A 29 25.95 12.13 -10.44
C LEU A 29 26.80 13.24 -11.07
N ASP A 30 27.60 12.94 -12.08
CA ASP A 30 28.41 13.91 -12.81
C ASP A 30 27.57 14.94 -13.62
N ARG A 31 26.33 14.61 -13.90
CA ARG A 31 25.40 15.43 -14.70
C ARG A 31 24.37 16.18 -13.88
N ILE A 32 24.15 15.78 -12.62
CA ILE A 32 23.05 16.26 -11.76
C ILE A 32 23.02 17.77 -11.57
N GLU A 33 24.19 18.43 -11.47
CA GLU A 33 24.26 19.86 -11.22
C GLU A 33 23.60 20.70 -12.32
N LYS A 34 23.55 20.17 -13.54
CA LYS A 34 22.97 20.82 -14.72
C LYS A 34 21.49 20.52 -14.92
N LEU A 35 20.92 19.60 -14.13
CA LEU A 35 19.52 19.20 -14.26
C LEU A 35 18.61 20.07 -13.41
N PRO A 36 17.41 20.41 -13.89
CA PRO A 36 16.35 20.96 -13.04
C PRO A 36 16.08 20.04 -11.86
N LYS A 37 15.82 20.62 -10.71
CA LYS A 37 15.61 19.91 -9.44
C LYS A 37 14.17 20.00 -9.01
N VAL A 38 13.47 18.87 -8.93
CA VAL A 38 12.07 18.77 -8.48
C VAL A 38 12.03 18.09 -7.13
N PHE A 39 11.31 18.69 -6.18
CA PHE A 39 11.16 18.11 -4.84
C PHE A 39 10.03 17.09 -4.82
N ALA A 40 10.37 15.86 -4.40
CA ALA A 40 9.41 14.78 -4.22
C ALA A 40 8.56 14.98 -2.98
N THR A 41 7.27 14.73 -3.11
CA THR A 41 6.40 14.50 -1.95
C THR A 41 6.70 13.11 -1.34
N PRO A 42 6.25 12.83 -0.10
CA PRO A 42 6.36 11.49 0.45
C PRO A 42 5.71 10.41 -0.45
N VAL A 43 4.60 10.73 -1.12
CA VAL A 43 3.94 9.84 -2.08
C VAL A 43 4.82 9.59 -3.31
N THR A 44 5.46 10.63 -3.83
CA THR A 44 6.39 10.52 -4.96
C THR A 44 7.58 9.64 -4.61
N LEU A 45 8.18 9.80 -3.42
CA LEU A 45 9.29 8.95 -2.95
C LEU A 45 8.88 7.49 -2.82
N ALA A 46 7.72 7.21 -2.27
CA ALA A 46 7.19 5.86 -2.15
C ALA A 46 6.92 5.23 -3.55
N ASN A 47 6.44 6.02 -4.51
CA ASN A 47 6.27 5.55 -5.90
C ASN A 47 7.63 5.26 -6.56
N ILE A 48 8.65 6.10 -6.35
CA ILE A 48 10.03 5.88 -6.83
C ILE A 48 10.58 4.59 -6.23
N GLU A 49 10.38 4.35 -4.95
CA GLU A 49 10.82 3.13 -4.29
C GLU A 49 10.17 1.89 -4.90
N MET A 50 8.86 1.91 -5.11
CA MET A 50 8.12 0.81 -5.74
C MET A 50 8.54 0.55 -7.20
N LEU A 51 8.86 1.60 -7.96
CA LEU A 51 9.46 1.50 -9.30
C LEU A 51 10.85 0.88 -9.22
N ALA A 52 11.68 1.32 -8.26
CA ALA A 52 13.05 0.85 -8.09
C ALA A 52 13.12 -0.66 -7.88
N ILE A 53 12.27 -1.21 -7.02
CA ILE A 53 12.32 -2.62 -6.61
C ILE A 53 11.47 -3.56 -7.48
N GLY A 54 10.81 -3.03 -8.52
CA GLY A 54 9.93 -3.80 -9.41
C GLY A 54 8.54 -4.09 -8.85
N GLY A 55 8.15 -3.43 -7.76
CA GLY A 55 6.81 -3.55 -7.18
C GLY A 55 5.71 -3.05 -8.12
N TYR A 56 6.06 -2.08 -8.98
CA TYR A 56 5.18 -1.50 -9.99
C TYR A 56 5.46 -2.00 -11.41
N SER A 57 6.08 -3.18 -11.55
CA SER A 57 6.23 -3.78 -12.88
C SER A 57 4.86 -3.90 -13.59
N PRO A 58 4.78 -3.57 -14.89
CA PRO A 58 5.89 -3.36 -15.82
C PRO A 58 6.34 -1.90 -15.96
N LEU A 59 5.88 -0.98 -15.13
CA LEU A 59 6.24 0.44 -15.28
C LEU A 59 7.75 0.65 -15.16
N LYS A 60 8.29 1.43 -16.10
CA LYS A 60 9.69 1.87 -16.09
C LYS A 60 9.87 3.26 -15.47
N GLY A 61 8.76 3.96 -15.18
CA GLY A 61 8.78 5.30 -14.63
C GLY A 61 7.39 5.89 -14.48
N PHE A 62 7.33 7.21 -14.50
CA PHE A 62 6.07 7.94 -14.41
C PHE A 62 5.37 7.97 -15.77
N MET A 63 4.03 7.86 -15.75
CA MET A 63 3.20 7.78 -16.95
C MET A 63 3.28 9.08 -17.76
N ASP A 64 3.43 8.93 -19.07
CA ASP A 64 3.16 9.98 -20.05
C ASP A 64 1.65 10.21 -20.22
N SER A 65 1.27 11.16 -21.05
CA SER A 65 -0.14 11.51 -21.28
C SER A 65 -0.94 10.34 -21.87
N GLU A 66 -0.36 9.55 -22.78
CA GLU A 66 -1.02 8.40 -23.38
C GLU A 66 -1.38 7.34 -22.33
N ALA A 67 -0.41 6.92 -21.53
CA ALA A 67 -0.61 5.95 -20.47
C ALA A 67 -1.55 6.50 -19.37
N TYR A 68 -1.38 7.76 -18.99
CA TYR A 68 -2.22 8.41 -17.99
C TYR A 68 -3.70 8.40 -18.38
N PHE A 69 -4.05 8.92 -19.58
CA PHE A 69 -5.44 8.95 -20.02
C PHE A 69 -6.00 7.56 -20.30
N SER A 70 -5.20 6.63 -20.80
CA SER A 70 -5.61 5.24 -20.96
C SER A 70 -6.02 4.63 -19.61
N VAL A 71 -5.18 4.76 -18.60
CA VAL A 71 -5.46 4.26 -17.23
C VAL A 71 -6.69 4.91 -16.60
N LEU A 72 -6.87 6.21 -16.77
CA LEU A 72 -8.07 6.90 -16.25
C LEU A 72 -9.36 6.35 -16.86
N ARG A 73 -9.38 6.16 -18.17
CA ARG A 73 -10.59 5.83 -18.93
C ARG A 73 -10.89 4.34 -18.98
N THR A 74 -9.84 3.50 -18.99
CA THR A 74 -9.98 2.07 -19.27
C THR A 74 -9.45 1.15 -18.18
N MET A 75 -8.76 1.67 -17.17
CA MET A 75 -7.97 0.89 -16.20
C MET A 75 -6.95 -0.05 -16.89
N ARG A 76 -6.38 0.41 -18.03
CA ARG A 76 -5.36 -0.34 -18.79
C ARG A 76 -4.26 0.60 -19.27
N LEU A 77 -3.06 0.07 -19.38
CA LEU A 77 -1.97 0.69 -20.10
C LEU A 77 -2.26 0.71 -21.61
N PRO A 78 -1.53 1.50 -22.42
CA PRO A 78 -1.77 1.58 -23.87
C PRO A 78 -1.67 0.24 -24.61
N ASP A 79 -0.88 -0.70 -24.10
CA ASP A 79 -0.75 -2.07 -24.62
C ASP A 79 -1.90 -3.01 -24.23
N GLY A 80 -2.88 -2.52 -23.45
CA GLY A 80 -4.05 -3.26 -22.99
C GLY A 80 -3.86 -3.97 -21.66
N LEU A 81 -2.67 -3.95 -21.06
CA LEU A 81 -2.41 -4.58 -19.76
C LEU A 81 -3.17 -3.85 -18.65
N VAL A 82 -3.83 -4.60 -17.77
CA VAL A 82 -4.63 -4.05 -16.66
C VAL A 82 -3.76 -3.22 -15.72
N TRP A 83 -4.16 -1.97 -15.47
CA TRP A 83 -3.52 -1.06 -14.54
C TRP A 83 -4.52 -0.01 -14.06
N SER A 84 -4.84 0.06 -12.80
CA SER A 84 -6.05 0.77 -12.33
C SER A 84 -5.83 2.16 -11.72
N ILE A 85 -4.58 2.52 -11.37
CA ILE A 85 -4.24 3.81 -10.75
C ILE A 85 -3.07 4.46 -11.48
N PRO A 86 -3.19 5.75 -11.89
CA PRO A 86 -2.07 6.44 -12.53
C PRO A 86 -0.92 6.67 -11.55
N ILE A 87 0.31 6.40 -12.01
CA ILE A 87 1.56 6.70 -11.29
C ILE A 87 2.21 7.89 -11.96
N VAL A 88 2.13 9.05 -11.32
CA VAL A 88 2.44 10.35 -11.92
C VAL A 88 3.45 11.15 -11.11
N LEU A 89 4.14 12.08 -11.76
CA LEU A 89 5.05 13.04 -11.16
C LEU A 89 4.53 14.47 -11.36
N PRO A 90 3.90 15.09 -10.36
CA PRO A 90 3.49 16.48 -10.42
C PRO A 90 4.71 17.41 -10.34
N VAL A 91 4.69 18.49 -11.14
CA VAL A 91 5.73 19.51 -11.19
C VAL A 91 5.12 20.90 -11.03
N PRO A 92 5.67 21.77 -10.16
CA PRO A 92 5.21 23.14 -9.99
C PRO A 92 5.23 23.95 -11.31
N GLU A 93 4.22 24.79 -11.52
CA GLU A 93 4.06 25.55 -12.77
C GLU A 93 5.26 26.46 -13.07
N GLU A 94 5.87 27.04 -12.05
CA GLU A 94 7.07 27.88 -12.18
C GLU A 94 8.30 27.13 -12.72
N GLN A 95 8.36 25.81 -12.54
CA GLN A 95 9.46 24.97 -13.04
C GLN A 95 9.22 24.41 -14.44
N VAL A 96 7.97 24.42 -14.95
CA VAL A 96 7.59 23.77 -16.21
C VAL A 96 8.41 24.23 -17.40
N ARG A 97 8.70 25.54 -17.50
CA ARG A 97 9.50 26.10 -18.63
C ARG A 97 10.92 25.55 -18.65
N GLU A 98 11.52 25.37 -17.49
CA GLU A 98 12.87 24.79 -17.36
C GLU A 98 12.84 23.31 -17.66
N VAL A 99 11.87 22.58 -17.11
CA VAL A 99 11.66 21.15 -17.33
C VAL A 99 11.46 20.83 -18.81
N MET A 100 10.60 21.59 -19.52
CA MET A 100 10.35 21.40 -20.95
C MET A 100 11.58 21.61 -21.86
N ARG A 101 12.61 22.30 -21.37
CA ARG A 101 13.87 22.53 -22.11
C ARG A 101 14.96 21.53 -21.79
N SER A 102 14.69 20.64 -20.85
CA SER A 102 15.63 19.66 -20.35
C SER A 102 15.29 18.26 -20.82
N GLU A 103 16.31 17.43 -21.04
CA GLU A 103 16.10 16.01 -21.40
C GLU A 103 15.79 15.15 -20.15
N ALA A 104 16.19 15.65 -18.97
CA ALA A 104 15.99 14.94 -17.71
C ALA A 104 15.87 15.91 -16.55
N ILE A 105 15.29 15.43 -15.44
CA ILE A 105 15.20 16.15 -14.16
C ILE A 105 15.74 15.28 -13.02
N ALA A 106 16.29 15.94 -12.00
CA ALA A 106 16.72 15.29 -10.77
C ALA A 106 15.61 15.40 -9.70
N ILE A 107 15.27 14.29 -9.10
CA ILE A 107 14.26 14.23 -8.04
C ILE A 107 14.94 14.26 -6.68
N LEU A 108 14.72 15.35 -5.94
CA LEU A 108 15.20 15.53 -4.58
C LEU A 108 14.13 15.09 -3.58
N GLY A 109 14.59 14.51 -2.50
CA GLY A 109 13.68 14.11 -1.42
C GLY A 109 14.44 13.99 -0.10
N LYS A 110 13.69 13.62 0.94
CA LYS A 110 14.23 13.40 2.28
C LYS A 110 13.57 12.17 2.88
N SER A 111 14.38 11.23 3.36
CA SER A 111 13.93 10.04 4.09
C SER A 111 14.46 10.04 5.51
N GLU A 112 14.15 8.98 6.26
CA GLU A 112 14.62 8.77 7.63
C GLU A 112 16.15 8.93 7.72
N GLY A 113 16.61 9.82 8.64
CA GLY A 113 18.02 10.06 8.88
C GLY A 113 18.77 10.87 7.81
N ASP A 114 18.06 11.49 6.86
CA ASP A 114 18.66 12.48 5.97
C ASP A 114 18.62 13.86 6.64
N ASP A 115 19.78 14.49 6.86
CA ASP A 115 19.87 15.86 7.39
C ASP A 115 19.41 16.87 6.35
N GLU A 116 19.84 16.71 5.09
CA GLU A 116 19.53 17.56 3.95
C GLU A 116 18.84 16.74 2.82
N PRO A 117 18.06 17.42 1.93
CA PRO A 117 17.51 16.76 0.75
C PRO A 117 18.56 16.11 -0.10
N GLN A 118 18.29 14.88 -0.54
CA GLN A 118 19.20 14.07 -1.35
C GLN A 118 18.58 13.80 -2.72
N VAL A 119 19.39 13.52 -3.73
CA VAL A 119 18.88 13.07 -5.03
C VAL A 119 18.56 11.59 -4.96
N TYR A 120 17.29 11.24 -5.18
CA TYR A 120 16.77 9.87 -5.15
C TYR A 120 16.72 9.24 -6.52
N ALA A 121 16.35 10.02 -7.54
CA ALA A 121 16.17 9.51 -8.88
C ALA A 121 16.42 10.59 -9.94
N ILE A 122 16.67 10.13 -11.15
CA ILE A 122 16.59 10.93 -12.37
C ILE A 122 15.40 10.45 -13.17
N VAL A 123 14.63 11.39 -13.74
CA VAL A 123 13.57 11.10 -14.70
C VAL A 123 14.02 11.60 -16.06
N GLN A 124 14.19 10.68 -17.01
CA GLN A 124 14.40 11.02 -18.41
C GLN A 124 13.06 11.38 -19.02
N ILE A 125 12.88 12.64 -19.39
CA ILE A 125 11.58 13.19 -19.78
C ILE A 125 11.17 12.62 -21.13
N SER A 126 9.98 12.05 -21.21
CA SER A 126 9.32 11.67 -22.45
C SER A 126 8.15 12.60 -22.81
N ASP A 127 7.49 13.15 -21.77
CA ASP A 127 6.31 14.00 -21.94
C ASP A 127 6.16 15.00 -20.79
N VAL A 128 5.57 16.18 -21.08
CA VAL A 128 5.18 17.19 -20.10
C VAL A 128 3.80 17.68 -20.44
N PHE A 129 2.81 17.37 -19.62
CA PHE A 129 1.40 17.61 -19.94
C PHE A 129 0.60 18.08 -18.73
N LYS A 130 -0.59 18.63 -18.98
CA LYS A 130 -1.54 18.97 -17.92
C LYS A 130 -2.52 17.84 -17.69
N ARG A 131 -2.77 17.52 -16.42
CA ARG A 131 -3.88 16.67 -16.00
C ARG A 131 -5.17 17.47 -15.86
N ASP A 132 -6.30 16.80 -16.06
CA ASP A 132 -7.61 17.26 -15.62
C ASP A 132 -7.89 16.63 -14.23
N LYS A 133 -7.78 17.45 -13.18
CA LYS A 133 -7.99 17.00 -11.80
C LYS A 133 -9.40 16.49 -11.52
N GLU A 134 -10.42 17.05 -12.21
CA GLU A 134 -11.80 16.58 -12.05
C GLU A 134 -12.00 15.24 -12.74
N GLU A 135 -11.49 15.06 -13.97
CA GLU A 135 -11.53 13.79 -14.69
C GLU A 135 -10.79 12.70 -13.85
N GLU A 136 -9.61 13.03 -13.33
CA GLU A 136 -8.82 12.11 -12.51
C GLU A 136 -9.58 11.73 -11.22
N ALA A 137 -10.12 12.70 -10.50
CA ALA A 137 -10.84 12.46 -9.25
C ALA A 137 -12.09 11.60 -9.49
N LYS A 138 -12.90 11.92 -10.50
CA LYS A 138 -14.08 11.14 -10.89
C LYS A 138 -13.72 9.71 -11.31
N SER A 139 -12.66 9.55 -12.11
CA SER A 139 -12.22 8.26 -12.62
C SER A 139 -11.63 7.36 -11.55
N VAL A 140 -10.74 7.90 -10.70
CA VAL A 140 -9.99 7.12 -9.70
C VAL A 140 -10.79 6.90 -8.43
N PHE A 141 -11.50 7.93 -7.94
CA PHE A 141 -12.19 7.89 -6.64
C PHE A 141 -13.72 7.86 -6.75
N GLY A 142 -14.28 8.01 -7.95
CA GLY A 142 -15.74 8.09 -8.14
C GLY A 142 -16.39 9.37 -7.61
N THR A 143 -15.60 10.34 -7.15
CA THR A 143 -16.09 11.59 -6.54
C THR A 143 -15.11 12.74 -6.75
N THR A 144 -15.61 13.97 -6.66
CA THR A 144 -14.79 15.20 -6.60
C THR A 144 -14.86 15.88 -5.24
N ASP A 145 -15.45 15.24 -4.25
CA ASP A 145 -15.57 15.76 -2.88
C ASP A 145 -14.20 15.82 -2.21
N ILE A 146 -13.76 17.02 -1.86
CA ILE A 146 -12.46 17.27 -1.21
C ILE A 146 -12.35 16.70 0.22
N SER A 147 -13.45 16.25 0.82
CA SER A 147 -13.40 15.51 2.09
C SER A 147 -12.83 14.09 1.91
N HIS A 148 -12.73 13.62 0.65
CA HIS A 148 -12.04 12.38 0.32
C HIS A 148 -10.52 12.64 0.24
N PRO A 149 -9.67 11.96 1.04
CA PRO A 149 -8.24 12.30 1.16
C PRO A 149 -7.45 12.17 -0.17
N GLY A 150 -7.85 11.27 -1.06
CA GLY A 150 -7.26 11.15 -2.39
C GLY A 150 -7.62 12.33 -3.30
N VAL A 151 -8.85 12.83 -3.21
CA VAL A 151 -9.31 14.01 -3.95
C VAL A 151 -8.61 15.25 -3.41
N GLU A 152 -8.59 15.46 -2.09
CA GLU A 152 -7.88 16.56 -1.43
C GLU A 152 -6.43 16.64 -1.92
N ARG A 153 -5.73 15.49 -1.95
CA ARG A 153 -4.36 15.40 -2.45
C ARG A 153 -4.25 15.88 -3.90
N ILE A 154 -5.05 15.33 -4.84
CA ILE A 154 -4.99 15.70 -6.26
C ILE A 154 -5.26 17.19 -6.46
N PHE A 155 -6.26 17.74 -5.78
CA PHE A 155 -6.59 19.16 -5.89
C PHE A 155 -5.51 20.06 -5.28
N GLY A 156 -4.78 19.60 -4.27
CA GLY A 156 -3.64 20.28 -3.65
C GLY A 156 -2.33 20.20 -4.45
N GLU A 157 -2.19 19.21 -5.35
CA GLU A 157 -0.99 19.03 -6.17
C GLU A 157 -0.98 19.93 -7.41
N PRO A 158 0.19 20.21 -8.03
CA PRO A 158 0.29 20.88 -9.33
C PRO A 158 -0.52 20.20 -10.45
N GLU A 159 -0.89 20.97 -11.47
CA GLU A 159 -1.61 20.41 -12.64
C GLU A 159 -0.68 19.84 -13.70
N TRP A 160 0.57 20.29 -13.76
CA TRP A 160 1.54 19.78 -14.70
C TRP A 160 2.16 18.48 -14.22
N LEU A 161 2.23 17.53 -15.13
CA LEU A 161 2.81 16.21 -14.90
C LEU A 161 3.99 15.99 -15.85
N VAL A 162 4.97 15.22 -15.37
CA VAL A 162 6.10 14.76 -16.16
C VAL A 162 6.03 13.24 -16.27
N GLY A 163 5.99 12.75 -17.49
CA GLY A 163 6.16 11.34 -17.85
C GLY A 163 7.58 11.04 -18.27
N GLY A 164 8.03 9.81 -18.01
CA GLY A 164 9.35 9.37 -18.44
C GLY A 164 9.94 8.23 -17.64
N GLU A 165 11.03 7.66 -18.16
CA GLU A 165 11.76 6.58 -17.48
C GLU A 165 12.48 7.09 -16.24
N VAL A 166 12.44 6.30 -15.16
CA VAL A 166 13.07 6.62 -13.88
C VAL A 166 14.35 5.81 -13.71
N PHE A 167 15.42 6.47 -13.31
CA PHE A 167 16.70 5.89 -12.90
C PHE A 167 16.90 6.19 -11.43
N VAL A 168 16.73 5.18 -10.57
CA VAL A 168 16.77 5.37 -9.12
C VAL A 168 18.20 5.24 -8.63
N LEU A 169 18.73 6.30 -8.01
CA LEU A 169 20.12 6.37 -7.55
C LEU A 169 20.28 5.84 -6.12
N ARG A 170 19.21 5.91 -5.32
CA ARG A 170 19.19 5.42 -3.93
C ARG A 170 17.75 5.12 -3.48
N LEU A 171 17.60 4.13 -2.60
CA LEU A 171 16.32 3.85 -1.95
C LEU A 171 16.13 4.75 -0.73
N PRO A 172 14.86 5.11 -0.38
CA PRO A 172 14.54 5.70 0.92
C PRO A 172 14.99 4.80 2.07
N LYS A 173 15.42 5.41 3.16
CA LYS A 173 15.71 4.67 4.40
C LYS A 173 14.44 4.52 5.22
N HIS A 174 14.31 3.38 5.86
CA HIS A 174 13.21 3.07 6.76
C HIS A 174 13.70 2.89 8.20
N PRO A 175 12.83 3.13 9.21
CA PRO A 175 13.13 2.77 10.60
C PRO A 175 13.54 1.30 10.72
N PRO A 176 14.42 0.93 11.68
CA PRO A 176 14.95 -0.43 11.82
C PRO A 176 13.87 -1.52 11.91
N VAL A 177 12.75 -1.24 12.59
CA VAL A 177 11.63 -2.19 12.73
C VAL A 177 10.95 -2.48 11.39
N ILE A 178 10.92 -1.52 10.47
CA ILE A 178 10.39 -1.69 9.11
C ILE A 178 11.43 -2.36 8.23
N GLN A 179 12.70 -1.91 8.32
CA GLN A 179 13.81 -2.45 7.55
C GLN A 179 14.02 -3.94 7.79
N ALA A 180 13.79 -4.43 9.01
CA ALA A 180 13.89 -5.85 9.37
C ALA A 180 12.93 -6.77 8.58
N HIS A 181 11.85 -6.20 8.04
CA HIS A 181 10.83 -6.92 7.25
C HIS A 181 10.76 -6.42 5.79
N TYR A 182 11.76 -5.62 5.38
CA TYR A 182 11.82 -5.14 4.02
C TYR A 182 12.26 -6.25 3.07
N MET A 183 11.44 -6.54 2.07
CA MET A 183 11.73 -7.52 1.02
C MET A 183 11.25 -6.98 -0.33
N THR A 184 12.09 -7.11 -1.33
CA THR A 184 11.73 -6.82 -2.71
C THR A 184 10.87 -7.93 -3.32
N PRO A 185 10.17 -7.67 -4.43
CA PRO A 185 9.46 -8.72 -5.18
C PRO A 185 10.36 -9.90 -5.57
N GLN A 186 11.61 -9.64 -5.94
CA GLN A 186 12.57 -10.70 -6.28
C GLN A 186 12.89 -11.58 -5.08
N GLU A 187 13.09 -10.99 -3.90
CA GLU A 187 13.41 -11.72 -2.67
C GLU A 187 12.24 -12.56 -2.18
N THR A 188 11.01 -12.01 -2.18
CA THR A 188 9.81 -12.78 -1.79
C THR A 188 9.57 -13.95 -2.73
N ARG A 189 9.72 -13.77 -4.04
CA ARG A 189 9.62 -14.86 -5.04
C ARG A 189 10.67 -15.93 -4.80
N SER A 190 11.92 -15.53 -4.57
CA SER A 190 13.01 -16.47 -4.27
C SER A 190 12.74 -17.26 -2.99
N LEU A 191 12.22 -16.59 -1.94
CA LEU A 191 11.85 -17.23 -0.69
C LEU A 191 10.72 -18.23 -0.87
N PHE A 192 9.67 -17.91 -1.64
CA PHE A 192 8.56 -18.82 -1.89
C PHE A 192 9.01 -20.06 -2.64
N VAL A 193 9.88 -19.91 -3.64
CA VAL A 193 10.51 -21.04 -4.35
C VAL A 193 11.35 -21.90 -3.40
N ALA A 194 12.19 -21.27 -2.56
CA ALA A 194 13.02 -21.97 -1.60
C ALA A 194 12.21 -22.76 -0.55
N ARG A 195 11.02 -22.24 -0.16
CA ARG A 195 10.07 -22.95 0.72
C ARG A 195 9.21 -23.98 0.01
N GLY A 196 9.31 -24.10 -1.32
CA GLY A 196 8.50 -25.03 -2.11
C GLY A 196 7.03 -24.63 -2.26
N TYR A 197 6.70 -23.35 -2.04
CA TYR A 197 5.33 -22.85 -2.17
C TYR A 197 4.92 -22.81 -3.64
N LYS A 198 3.72 -23.31 -3.94
CA LYS A 198 3.08 -23.27 -5.27
C LYS A 198 1.92 -22.29 -5.31
N ARG A 199 1.25 -22.11 -4.17
CA ARG A 199 0.13 -21.20 -3.99
C ARG A 199 0.42 -20.32 -2.78
N VAL A 200 0.41 -19.01 -3.00
CA VAL A 200 0.64 -18.01 -1.96
C VAL A 200 -0.51 -17.03 -1.97
N VAL A 201 -1.11 -16.78 -0.81
CA VAL A 201 -2.11 -15.73 -0.66
C VAL A 201 -1.47 -14.48 -0.08
N GLY A 202 -1.73 -13.34 -0.71
CA GLY A 202 -1.37 -12.02 -0.18
C GLY A 202 -2.49 -11.46 0.69
N PHE A 203 -2.13 -10.85 1.80
CA PHE A 203 -3.04 -10.04 2.62
C PHE A 203 -2.45 -8.68 2.90
N GLN A 204 -3.18 -7.63 2.47
CA GLN A 204 -2.81 -6.25 2.78
C GLN A 204 -3.57 -5.74 3.99
N THR A 205 -2.88 -4.95 4.80
CA THR A 205 -3.51 -4.18 5.87
C THR A 205 -2.75 -2.88 6.13
N ARG A 206 -3.46 -1.87 6.63
CA ARG A 206 -2.88 -0.66 7.23
C ARG A 206 -3.26 -0.52 8.72
N ASN A 207 -3.91 -1.53 9.26
CA ASN A 207 -4.37 -1.58 10.66
C ASN A 207 -3.78 -2.78 11.39
N PRO A 208 -3.65 -2.74 12.71
CA PRO A 208 -3.39 -3.93 13.50
C PRO A 208 -4.44 -5.02 13.21
N LEU A 209 -3.99 -6.26 13.13
CA LEU A 209 -4.90 -7.38 12.90
C LEU A 209 -5.73 -7.66 14.16
N HIS A 210 -7.04 -7.62 14.01
CA HIS A 210 -7.98 -8.13 15.00
C HIS A 210 -8.49 -9.53 14.63
N ARG A 211 -9.29 -10.14 15.50
CA ARG A 211 -9.76 -11.53 15.36
C ARG A 211 -10.48 -11.82 14.03
N ALA A 212 -11.24 -10.85 13.50
CA ALA A 212 -11.88 -11.02 12.20
C ALA A 212 -10.85 -11.15 11.06
N HIS A 213 -9.82 -10.30 11.03
CA HIS A 213 -8.74 -10.43 10.04
C HIS A 213 -7.98 -11.75 10.22
N GLU A 214 -7.64 -12.12 11.46
CA GLU A 214 -6.98 -13.40 11.75
C GLU A 214 -7.79 -14.58 11.21
N TYR A 215 -9.11 -14.57 11.41
CA TYR A 215 -10.01 -15.60 10.90
C TYR A 215 -10.00 -15.70 9.37
N LEU A 216 -10.22 -14.58 8.66
CA LEU A 216 -10.24 -14.58 7.19
C LEU A 216 -8.90 -15.04 6.60
N VAL A 217 -7.80 -14.57 7.18
CA VAL A 217 -6.45 -14.95 6.74
C VAL A 217 -6.19 -16.44 6.96
N LYS A 218 -6.64 -17.02 8.09
CA LYS A 218 -6.52 -18.45 8.36
C LYS A 218 -7.40 -19.29 7.44
N CYS A 219 -8.62 -18.86 7.14
CA CYS A 219 -9.47 -19.53 6.16
C CYS A 219 -8.81 -19.56 4.76
N ALA A 220 -8.19 -18.45 4.35
CA ALA A 220 -7.44 -18.42 3.10
C ALA A 220 -6.19 -19.31 3.14
N LEU A 221 -5.43 -19.28 4.25
CA LEU A 221 -4.21 -20.07 4.43
C LEU A 221 -4.48 -21.58 4.38
N GLU A 222 -5.68 -22.03 4.74
CA GLU A 222 -6.07 -23.45 4.64
C GLU A 222 -6.07 -23.97 3.19
N THR A 223 -6.26 -23.07 2.22
CA THR A 223 -6.39 -23.43 0.79
C THR A 223 -5.10 -23.26 -0.02
N VAL A 224 -4.03 -22.70 0.58
CA VAL A 224 -2.75 -22.38 -0.08
C VAL A 224 -1.57 -22.88 0.74
N ASP A 225 -0.36 -22.78 0.19
CA ASP A 225 0.87 -23.26 0.86
C ASP A 225 1.44 -22.22 1.82
N GLY A 226 1.30 -20.92 1.50
CA GLY A 226 1.86 -19.84 2.29
C GLY A 226 1.05 -18.56 2.23
N LEU A 227 1.28 -17.72 3.23
CA LEU A 227 0.73 -16.36 3.37
C LEU A 227 1.84 -15.33 3.25
N LEU A 228 1.64 -14.33 2.40
CA LEU A 228 2.35 -13.06 2.47
C LEU A 228 1.51 -12.07 3.26
N LEU A 229 1.82 -11.88 4.54
CA LEU A 229 1.30 -10.76 5.31
C LEU A 229 2.08 -9.51 4.94
N HIS A 230 1.43 -8.60 4.21
CA HIS A 230 2.07 -7.50 3.49
C HIS A 230 1.50 -6.15 3.90
N PRO A 231 1.76 -5.69 5.15
CA PRO A 231 1.27 -4.42 5.66
C PRO A 231 1.86 -3.25 4.86
N LEU A 232 1.00 -2.26 4.57
CA LEU A 232 1.41 -1.02 3.94
C LEU A 232 2.10 -0.13 4.98
N VAL A 233 3.32 0.32 4.66
CA VAL A 233 4.14 1.18 5.54
C VAL A 233 4.50 2.52 4.89
N GLY A 234 4.18 2.71 3.62
CA GLY A 234 4.29 4.01 2.95
C GLY A 234 3.32 5.06 3.53
N PRO A 235 3.26 6.26 2.94
CA PRO A 235 2.42 7.35 3.43
C PRO A 235 0.95 6.97 3.57
N THR A 236 0.38 7.25 4.74
CA THR A 236 -1.05 7.09 5.08
C THR A 236 -1.53 8.38 5.75
N LYS A 237 -2.83 8.45 6.08
CA LYS A 237 -3.38 9.60 6.80
C LYS A 237 -2.88 9.64 8.26
N SER A 238 -2.86 10.84 8.83
CA SER A 238 -2.23 11.14 10.12
C SER A 238 -2.88 10.47 11.34
N ASP A 239 -4.12 10.00 11.23
CA ASP A 239 -4.86 9.32 12.31
C ASP A 239 -4.70 7.78 12.29
N ASP A 240 -3.96 7.23 11.33
CA ASP A 240 -3.61 5.81 11.31
C ASP A 240 -2.58 5.48 12.40
N ILE A 241 -2.64 4.27 12.95
CA ILE A 241 -1.66 3.79 13.93
C ILE A 241 -0.28 3.70 13.26
N PRO A 242 0.78 4.25 13.90
CA PRO A 242 2.13 4.24 13.34
C PRO A 242 2.61 2.85 12.92
N ALA A 243 3.41 2.79 11.87
CA ALA A 243 3.84 1.52 11.28
C ALA A 243 4.64 0.65 12.26
N ASP A 244 5.51 1.25 13.09
CA ASP A 244 6.29 0.55 14.10
C ASP A 244 5.42 -0.17 15.15
N VAL A 245 4.34 0.49 15.61
CA VAL A 245 3.36 -0.13 16.53
C VAL A 245 2.62 -1.28 15.85
N ARG A 246 2.23 -1.08 14.57
CA ARG A 246 1.55 -2.13 13.80
C ARG A 246 2.45 -3.34 13.57
N MET A 247 3.74 -3.13 13.26
CA MET A 247 4.70 -4.22 13.06
C MET A 247 4.83 -5.09 14.32
N ARG A 248 4.96 -4.49 15.52
CA ARG A 248 4.96 -5.23 16.79
C ARG A 248 3.70 -6.08 16.97
N CYS A 249 2.53 -5.55 16.57
CA CYS A 249 1.27 -6.31 16.61
C CYS A 249 1.29 -7.53 15.67
N TYR A 250 1.85 -7.38 14.45
CA TYR A 250 1.95 -8.50 13.50
C TYR A 250 2.94 -9.57 13.98
N GLU A 251 4.09 -9.15 14.48
CA GLU A 251 5.12 -10.06 15.00
C GLU A 251 4.58 -10.96 16.12
N VAL A 252 3.96 -10.37 17.15
CA VAL A 252 3.40 -11.13 18.25
C VAL A 252 2.26 -12.04 17.82
N LEU A 253 1.46 -11.60 16.84
CA LEU A 253 0.37 -12.40 16.31
C LEU A 253 0.89 -13.62 15.54
N ILE A 254 1.89 -13.42 14.66
CA ILE A 254 2.52 -14.51 13.91
C ILE A 254 3.20 -15.47 14.86
N GLU A 255 3.94 -14.94 15.83
CA GLU A 255 4.66 -15.77 16.79
C GLU A 255 3.77 -16.72 17.58
N ARG A 256 2.60 -16.26 18.00
CA ARG A 256 1.75 -17.00 18.95
C ARG A 256 0.57 -17.72 18.30
N TYR A 257 0.12 -17.28 17.11
CA TYR A 257 -1.16 -17.71 16.56
C TYR A 257 -1.12 -18.22 15.13
N PHE A 258 0.05 -18.19 14.46
CA PHE A 258 0.23 -18.70 13.10
C PHE A 258 1.35 -19.75 13.02
N PRO A 259 1.26 -20.71 12.08
CA PRO A 259 2.40 -21.57 11.75
C PRO A 259 3.47 -20.71 11.04
N ARG A 260 4.57 -20.44 11.77
CA ARG A 260 5.62 -19.50 11.33
C ARG A 260 6.22 -19.83 9.97
N GLU A 261 6.38 -21.13 9.70
CA GLU A 261 6.94 -21.64 8.44
C GLU A 261 6.04 -21.37 7.23
N ARG A 262 4.75 -21.07 7.46
CA ARG A 262 3.77 -20.79 6.39
C ARG A 262 3.45 -19.29 6.24
N VAL A 263 4.06 -18.43 7.04
CA VAL A 263 3.82 -16.98 6.99
C VAL A 263 5.12 -16.26 6.65
N VAL A 264 5.04 -15.36 5.69
CA VAL A 264 6.09 -14.36 5.39
C VAL A 264 5.53 -12.99 5.73
N LEU A 265 6.16 -12.30 6.67
CA LEU A 265 5.89 -10.90 6.96
C LEU A 265 6.87 -10.06 6.16
N ALA A 266 6.36 -9.33 5.18
CA ALA A 266 7.12 -8.36 4.41
C ALA A 266 6.35 -7.04 4.33
N VAL A 267 7.05 -5.92 4.32
CA VAL A 267 6.42 -4.60 4.25
C VAL A 267 6.18 -4.15 2.81
N ASN A 268 5.10 -3.42 2.60
CA ASN A 268 4.79 -2.75 1.33
C ASN A 268 5.01 -1.24 1.47
N PRO A 269 6.07 -0.67 0.87
CA PRO A 269 6.38 0.75 0.98
C PRO A 269 5.50 1.66 0.11
N ALA A 270 4.57 1.10 -0.69
CA ALA A 270 3.64 1.88 -1.50
C ALA A 270 2.82 2.88 -0.68
N PRO A 271 2.43 4.03 -1.24
CA PRO A 271 1.50 4.94 -0.60
C PRO A 271 0.08 4.38 -0.60
N MET A 272 -0.76 4.85 0.31
CA MET A 272 -2.20 4.58 0.30
C MET A 272 -2.92 5.64 -0.55
N PHE A 273 -3.70 5.21 -1.52
CA PHE A 273 -4.46 6.12 -2.40
C PHE A 273 -5.88 6.37 -1.91
N TYR A 274 -6.46 5.45 -1.14
CA TYR A 274 -7.87 5.45 -0.70
C TYR A 274 -8.86 5.31 -1.87
N ALA A 275 -8.44 4.73 -2.99
CA ALA A 275 -9.20 4.62 -4.23
C ALA A 275 -10.18 3.42 -4.27
N GLY A 276 -10.45 2.79 -3.13
CA GLY A 276 -11.44 1.73 -3.00
C GLY A 276 -11.30 0.64 -4.06
N PRO A 277 -12.30 0.48 -4.95
CA PRO A 277 -12.31 -0.59 -5.94
C PRO A 277 -11.08 -0.59 -6.86
N ARG A 278 -10.68 0.56 -7.40
CA ARG A 278 -9.49 0.65 -8.27
C ARG A 278 -8.21 0.29 -7.54
N GLU A 279 -8.11 0.68 -6.27
CA GLU A 279 -6.94 0.32 -5.46
C GLU A 279 -6.92 -1.17 -5.08
N ALA A 280 -8.07 -1.83 -4.97
CA ALA A 280 -8.14 -3.27 -4.78
C ALA A 280 -7.49 -4.03 -5.95
N VAL A 281 -7.78 -3.63 -7.19
CA VAL A 281 -7.15 -4.17 -8.40
C VAL A 281 -5.64 -3.87 -8.42
N PHE A 282 -5.26 -2.64 -8.11
CA PHE A 282 -3.85 -2.23 -8.02
C PHE A 282 -3.09 -3.04 -6.97
N HIS A 283 -3.67 -3.25 -5.81
CA HIS A 283 -3.10 -4.07 -4.76
C HIS A 283 -2.93 -5.54 -5.16
N ALA A 284 -3.85 -6.09 -5.96
CA ALA A 284 -3.72 -7.44 -6.50
C ALA A 284 -2.54 -7.53 -7.48
N ILE A 285 -2.38 -6.56 -8.38
CA ILE A 285 -1.25 -6.47 -9.32
C ILE A 285 0.08 -6.42 -8.57
N VAL A 286 0.20 -5.55 -7.56
CA VAL A 286 1.40 -5.46 -6.74
C VAL A 286 1.73 -6.81 -6.10
N ARG A 287 0.74 -7.53 -5.52
CA ARG A 287 0.98 -8.85 -4.89
C ARG A 287 1.36 -9.92 -5.90
N LYS A 288 0.83 -9.85 -7.12
CA LYS A 288 1.31 -10.70 -8.24
C LYS A 288 2.80 -10.47 -8.50
N ASN A 289 3.26 -9.22 -8.50
CA ASN A 289 4.68 -8.88 -8.64
C ASN A 289 5.51 -9.49 -7.50
N TYR A 290 5.02 -9.46 -6.26
CA TYR A 290 5.65 -10.13 -5.12
C TYR A 290 5.52 -11.67 -5.13
N GLY A 291 4.88 -12.27 -6.12
CA GLY A 291 4.80 -13.71 -6.33
C GLY A 291 3.55 -14.38 -5.74
N CYS A 292 2.56 -13.62 -5.28
CA CYS A 292 1.29 -14.18 -4.82
C CYS A 292 0.47 -14.72 -6.00
N THR A 293 -0.16 -15.87 -5.79
CA THR A 293 -1.12 -16.50 -6.70
C THR A 293 -2.56 -16.08 -6.40
N HIS A 294 -2.80 -15.70 -5.14
CA HIS A 294 -4.11 -15.30 -4.62
C HIS A 294 -3.99 -14.00 -3.82
N PHE A 295 -5.06 -13.24 -3.77
CA PHE A 295 -5.11 -12.03 -2.97
C PHE A 295 -6.45 -11.89 -2.25
N ILE A 296 -6.43 -11.62 -0.95
CA ILE A 296 -7.64 -11.42 -0.15
C ILE A 296 -8.19 -10.02 -0.40
N ILE A 297 -9.44 -9.97 -0.84
CA ILE A 297 -10.23 -8.74 -0.96
C ILE A 297 -11.30 -8.78 0.13
N GLY A 298 -11.13 -7.91 1.12
CA GLY A 298 -12.13 -7.73 2.17
C GLY A 298 -13.25 -6.78 1.74
N ARG A 299 -14.31 -6.72 2.55
CA ARG A 299 -15.32 -5.69 2.43
C ARG A 299 -14.68 -4.31 2.58
N ASP A 300 -15.13 -3.33 1.77
CA ASP A 300 -14.61 -1.95 1.79
C ASP A 300 -13.07 -1.88 1.65
N HIS A 301 -12.50 -2.74 0.78
CA HIS A 301 -11.07 -2.81 0.56
C HIS A 301 -10.54 -1.47 0.04
N ALA A 302 -9.53 -0.90 0.71
CA ALA A 302 -8.94 0.39 0.42
C ALA A 302 -9.91 1.58 0.43
N GLY A 303 -11.10 1.41 1.01
CA GLY A 303 -12.07 2.47 1.15
C GLY A 303 -11.76 3.44 2.29
N VAL A 304 -12.50 4.55 2.30
CA VAL A 304 -12.45 5.58 3.33
C VAL A 304 -13.83 6.19 3.52
N GLY A 305 -14.23 6.44 4.75
CA GLY A 305 -15.56 6.99 5.06
C GLY A 305 -16.67 6.12 4.50
N ASN A 306 -17.62 6.75 3.80
CA ASN A 306 -18.75 6.10 3.13
C ASN A 306 -18.75 6.38 1.61
N PHE A 307 -17.58 6.64 1.03
CA PHE A 307 -17.49 6.99 -0.40
C PHE A 307 -17.76 5.83 -1.33
N TYR A 308 -17.56 4.59 -0.87
CA TYR A 308 -17.73 3.39 -1.68
C TYR A 308 -18.81 2.47 -1.11
N HIS A 309 -19.53 1.79 -2.01
CA HIS A 309 -20.38 0.69 -1.59
C HIS A 309 -19.53 -0.43 -0.96
N PRO A 310 -19.98 -1.07 0.12
CA PRO A 310 -19.19 -2.04 0.87
C PRO A 310 -18.56 -3.17 0.06
N PHE A 311 -19.18 -3.60 -1.03
CA PHE A 311 -18.71 -4.67 -1.91
C PHE A 311 -18.21 -4.18 -3.28
N ALA A 312 -18.14 -2.86 -3.51
CA ALA A 312 -17.65 -2.31 -4.77
C ALA A 312 -16.24 -2.83 -5.13
N ALA A 313 -15.39 -3.10 -4.12
CA ALA A 313 -14.08 -3.69 -4.32
C ALA A 313 -14.13 -5.18 -4.74
N HIS A 314 -15.23 -5.89 -4.54
CA HIS A 314 -15.45 -7.24 -5.09
C HIS A 314 -15.96 -7.14 -6.53
N GLU A 315 -16.96 -6.30 -6.76
CA GLU A 315 -17.67 -6.15 -8.04
C GLU A 315 -16.76 -5.66 -9.17
N ILE A 316 -15.76 -4.82 -8.87
CA ILE A 316 -14.83 -4.31 -9.90
C ILE A 316 -14.06 -5.43 -10.60
N PHE A 317 -13.81 -6.55 -9.93
CA PHE A 317 -13.08 -7.68 -10.51
C PHE A 317 -13.86 -8.40 -11.61
N ASP A 318 -15.18 -8.23 -11.69
CA ASP A 318 -16.03 -8.78 -12.76
C ASP A 318 -15.72 -8.11 -14.13
N GLN A 319 -15.01 -6.99 -14.15
CA GLN A 319 -14.57 -6.30 -15.37
C GLN A 319 -13.33 -6.94 -16.01
N PHE A 320 -12.70 -7.91 -15.35
CA PHE A 320 -11.44 -8.52 -15.78
C PHE A 320 -11.57 -10.04 -15.85
N SER A 321 -11.07 -10.62 -16.93
CA SER A 321 -10.92 -12.08 -16.95
C SER A 321 -9.79 -12.54 -16.00
N PRO A 322 -9.86 -13.77 -15.47
CA PRO A 322 -8.80 -14.30 -14.61
C PRO A 322 -7.41 -14.27 -15.25
N ASP A 323 -7.33 -14.48 -16.56
CA ASP A 323 -6.07 -14.50 -17.31
C ASP A 323 -5.46 -13.12 -17.46
N GLU A 324 -6.28 -12.06 -17.58
CA GLU A 324 -5.79 -10.68 -17.65
C GLU A 324 -5.09 -10.24 -16.36
N LEU A 325 -5.65 -10.59 -15.21
CA LEU A 325 -5.05 -10.29 -13.93
C LEU A 325 -3.91 -11.24 -13.60
N GLY A 326 -4.10 -12.54 -13.85
CA GLY A 326 -3.14 -13.59 -13.55
C GLY A 326 -2.84 -13.75 -12.04
N ILE A 327 -3.76 -13.29 -11.20
CA ILE A 327 -3.83 -13.49 -9.76
C ILE A 327 -5.30 -13.68 -9.38
N THR A 328 -5.60 -14.63 -8.51
CA THR A 328 -6.96 -14.97 -8.12
C THR A 328 -7.41 -14.16 -6.92
N PRO A 329 -8.43 -13.30 -7.02
CA PRO A 329 -9.02 -12.65 -5.85
C PRO A 329 -9.79 -13.65 -5.02
N ILE A 330 -9.68 -13.55 -3.68
CA ILE A 330 -10.49 -14.30 -2.72
C ILE A 330 -11.36 -13.31 -1.97
N PHE A 331 -12.68 -13.41 -2.17
CA PHE A 331 -13.65 -12.49 -1.60
C PHE A 331 -14.21 -13.00 -0.28
N PHE A 332 -14.04 -12.20 0.76
CA PHE A 332 -14.61 -12.48 2.07
C PHE A 332 -15.64 -11.42 2.47
N ASP A 333 -16.72 -11.90 3.11
CA ASP A 333 -17.66 -11.04 3.81
C ASP A 333 -17.09 -10.58 5.16
N ASP A 334 -17.80 -9.67 5.85
CA ASP A 334 -17.46 -9.28 7.22
C ASP A 334 -17.45 -10.49 8.14
N ALA A 335 -16.33 -10.68 8.83
CA ALA A 335 -16.26 -11.64 9.90
C ALA A 335 -16.70 -11.01 11.23
N PHE A 336 -17.45 -11.78 12.03
CA PHE A 336 -17.95 -11.42 13.34
C PHE A 336 -17.72 -12.57 14.33
N TYR A 337 -17.80 -12.26 15.61
CA TYR A 337 -17.87 -13.30 16.64
C TYR A 337 -19.34 -13.65 16.86
N CYS A 338 -19.69 -14.93 16.72
CA CYS A 338 -21.02 -15.42 17.01
C CYS A 338 -21.09 -15.94 18.45
N THR A 339 -21.96 -15.36 19.28
CA THR A 339 -22.10 -15.74 20.69
C THR A 339 -22.73 -17.13 20.91
N LYS A 340 -23.44 -17.65 19.92
CA LYS A 340 -23.98 -19.02 19.94
C LYS A 340 -22.99 -20.08 19.45
N CYS A 341 -22.18 -19.73 18.41
CA CYS A 341 -21.10 -20.63 17.96
C CYS A 341 -19.87 -20.56 18.86
N GLU A 342 -19.77 -19.52 19.72
CA GLU A 342 -18.58 -19.18 20.51
C GLU A 342 -17.30 -19.09 19.67
N SER A 343 -17.43 -18.65 18.41
CA SER A 343 -16.33 -18.61 17.44
C SER A 343 -16.51 -17.50 16.40
N MET A 344 -15.43 -17.23 15.67
CA MET A 344 -15.44 -16.35 14.50
C MET A 344 -16.19 -17.02 13.35
N ALA A 345 -16.97 -16.24 12.61
CA ALA A 345 -17.72 -16.68 11.44
C ALA A 345 -17.97 -15.51 10.48
N THR A 346 -18.48 -15.83 9.29
CA THR A 346 -19.11 -14.88 8.36
C THR A 346 -20.58 -15.24 8.16
N SER A 347 -21.34 -14.37 7.53
CA SER A 347 -22.74 -14.62 7.18
C SER A 347 -22.93 -15.86 6.27
N LYS A 348 -21.88 -16.23 5.51
CA LYS A 348 -21.89 -17.40 4.61
C LYS A 348 -21.82 -18.75 5.33
N VAL A 349 -21.32 -18.77 6.57
CA VAL A 349 -21.05 -20.03 7.30
C VAL A 349 -21.73 -20.11 8.66
N CYS A 350 -22.31 -19.01 9.16
CA CYS A 350 -23.00 -18.99 10.45
C CYS A 350 -24.54 -18.96 10.24
N PRO A 351 -25.29 -19.94 10.75
CA PRO A 351 -26.76 -19.97 10.60
C PRO A 351 -27.52 -19.07 11.59
N HIS A 352 -26.83 -18.44 12.55
CA HIS A 352 -27.49 -17.68 13.62
C HIS A 352 -27.84 -16.26 13.19
N GLU A 353 -28.92 -15.75 13.78
CA GLU A 353 -29.48 -14.42 13.52
C GLU A 353 -28.50 -13.29 13.90
N PRO A 354 -28.68 -12.07 13.31
CA PRO A 354 -27.78 -10.94 13.53
C PRO A 354 -27.60 -10.52 15.00
N GLU A 355 -28.59 -10.75 15.85
CA GLU A 355 -28.55 -10.41 17.30
C GLU A 355 -27.44 -11.15 18.06
N PHE A 356 -26.99 -12.32 17.54
CA PHE A 356 -25.88 -13.11 18.11
C PHE A 356 -24.52 -12.74 17.53
N ARG A 357 -24.43 -11.74 16.65
CA ARG A 357 -23.23 -11.36 15.90
C ARG A 357 -22.58 -10.12 16.52
N LEU A 358 -21.39 -10.27 17.05
CA LEU A 358 -20.57 -9.16 17.53
C LEU A 358 -19.62 -8.73 16.41
N TYR A 359 -19.89 -7.56 15.83
CA TYR A 359 -19.06 -6.96 14.81
C TYR A 359 -17.96 -6.10 15.42
N PHE A 360 -16.84 -6.01 14.72
CA PHE A 360 -15.70 -5.20 15.14
C PHE A 360 -15.83 -3.79 14.56
N SER A 361 -15.68 -2.80 15.42
CA SER A 361 -15.60 -1.40 15.05
C SER A 361 -14.26 -0.83 15.46
N GLY A 362 -13.43 -0.47 14.47
CA GLY A 362 -12.14 0.18 14.73
C GLY A 362 -12.29 1.47 15.54
N THR A 363 -13.37 2.22 15.33
CA THR A 363 -13.70 3.43 16.09
C THR A 363 -14.01 3.11 17.55
N LYS A 364 -14.83 2.09 17.82
CA LYS A 364 -15.16 1.65 19.18
C LYS A 364 -13.92 1.15 19.92
N MET A 365 -13.09 0.34 19.26
CA MET A 365 -11.86 -0.17 19.82
C MET A 365 -10.87 0.97 20.17
N ARG A 366 -10.68 1.92 19.25
CA ARG A 366 -9.86 3.11 19.52
C ARG A 366 -10.36 3.90 20.73
N SER A 367 -11.66 4.14 20.82
CA SER A 367 -12.28 4.84 21.95
C SER A 367 -12.04 4.12 23.28
N GLN A 368 -12.15 2.78 23.34
CA GLN A 368 -11.84 1.99 24.54
C GLN A 368 -10.37 2.13 24.93
N LEU A 369 -9.45 1.92 23.98
CA LEU A 369 -8.01 2.03 24.25
C LEU A 369 -7.59 3.44 24.72
N GLN A 370 -8.18 4.50 24.15
CA GLN A 370 -7.96 5.88 24.59
C GLN A 370 -8.41 6.12 26.04
N ARG A 371 -9.46 5.41 26.50
CA ARG A 371 -9.89 5.46 27.90
C ARG A 371 -9.06 4.56 28.82
N GLY A 372 -8.12 3.79 28.29
CA GLY A 372 -7.31 2.83 29.05
C GLY A 372 -7.99 1.49 29.26
N GLU A 373 -9.06 1.19 28.53
CA GLU A 373 -9.81 -0.05 28.60
C GLU A 373 -9.31 -1.06 27.56
N LEU A 374 -9.11 -2.31 27.95
CA LEU A 374 -8.77 -3.37 27.00
C LEU A 374 -10.01 -3.83 26.23
N PRO A 375 -9.93 -3.96 24.90
CA PRO A 375 -10.96 -4.60 24.11
C PRO A 375 -11.16 -6.08 24.53
N PRO A 376 -12.38 -6.64 24.36
CA PRO A 376 -12.63 -8.05 24.67
C PRO A 376 -11.76 -8.99 23.81
N PRO A 377 -11.39 -10.18 24.33
CA PRO A 377 -10.56 -11.15 23.60
C PRO A 377 -11.22 -11.72 22.33
N GLU A 378 -12.55 -11.61 22.22
CA GLU A 378 -13.32 -11.91 21.01
C GLU A 378 -13.03 -10.90 19.89
N VAL A 379 -12.61 -9.68 20.24
CA VAL A 379 -12.32 -8.59 19.29
C VAL A 379 -10.87 -8.62 18.84
N THR A 380 -9.94 -8.71 19.78
CA THR A 380 -8.49 -8.75 19.46
C THR A 380 -7.74 -9.60 20.47
N ARG A 381 -6.61 -10.13 20.08
CA ARG A 381 -5.77 -10.94 20.98
C ARG A 381 -5.25 -10.06 22.13
N PRO A 382 -5.19 -10.58 23.36
CA PRO A 382 -4.74 -9.81 24.53
C PRO A 382 -3.38 -9.15 24.33
N GLU A 383 -2.43 -9.84 23.69
CA GLU A 383 -1.08 -9.33 23.45
C GLU A 383 -1.09 -8.14 22.46
N VAL A 384 -1.93 -8.20 21.42
CA VAL A 384 -2.12 -7.08 20.49
C VAL A 384 -2.80 -5.91 21.20
N ALA A 385 -3.85 -6.19 22.02
CA ALA A 385 -4.54 -5.18 22.79
C ALA A 385 -3.58 -4.46 23.76
N GLN A 386 -2.65 -5.18 24.39
CA GLN A 386 -1.67 -4.62 25.31
C GLN A 386 -0.71 -3.65 24.57
N ILE A 387 -0.17 -4.03 23.43
CA ILE A 387 0.69 -3.16 22.61
C ILE A 387 -0.05 -1.86 22.23
N LEU A 388 -1.30 -1.97 21.82
CA LEU A 388 -2.11 -0.82 21.46
C LEU A 388 -2.44 0.06 22.66
N LEU A 389 -2.70 -0.52 23.83
CA LEU A 389 -2.96 0.21 25.06
C LEU A 389 -1.74 1.01 25.50
N GLU A 390 -0.54 0.42 25.44
CA GLU A 390 0.74 1.10 25.72
C GLU A 390 0.94 2.29 24.78
N PHE A 391 0.69 2.12 23.51
CA PHE A 391 0.77 3.21 22.54
C PHE A 391 -0.19 4.36 22.89
N TYR A 392 -1.46 4.09 23.16
CA TYR A 392 -2.43 5.15 23.49
C TYR A 392 -2.13 5.83 24.83
N ARG A 393 -1.58 5.11 25.82
CA ARG A 393 -1.09 5.71 27.07
C ARG A 393 0.05 6.69 26.81
N SER A 394 1.07 6.27 26.06
CA SER A 394 2.21 7.14 25.73
C SER A 394 1.81 8.36 24.91
N LEU A 395 0.80 8.23 24.06
CA LEU A 395 0.26 9.34 23.27
C LEU A 395 -0.45 10.37 24.16
N ARG A 396 -1.22 9.90 25.14
CA ARG A 396 -1.90 10.76 26.12
C ARG A 396 -0.91 11.53 26.98
N GLU A 397 0.10 10.85 27.53
CA GLU A 397 1.15 11.47 28.35
C GLU A 397 1.92 12.55 27.57
N ARG A 398 2.24 12.31 26.30
CA ARG A 398 2.87 13.32 25.42
C ARG A 398 1.97 14.53 25.20
N ASN A 399 0.68 14.33 24.98
CA ASN A 399 -0.28 15.40 24.76
C ASN A 399 -0.48 16.25 26.02
N GLU A 400 -0.57 15.64 27.20
CA GLU A 400 -0.67 16.32 28.49
C GLU A 400 0.59 17.17 28.78
N SER A 401 1.77 16.61 28.54
CA SER A 401 3.05 17.31 28.67
C SER A 401 3.16 18.52 27.71
N ALA A 402 2.74 18.35 26.46
CA ALA A 402 2.73 19.43 25.46
C ALA A 402 1.73 20.55 25.84
N GLN A 403 0.57 20.21 26.39
CA GLN A 403 -0.40 21.21 26.90
C GLN A 403 0.13 21.98 28.11
N GLN A 404 0.80 21.29 29.05
CA GLN A 404 1.43 21.93 30.21
C GLN A 404 2.52 22.90 29.77
N LEU A 405 3.38 22.51 28.81
CA LEU A 405 4.43 23.38 28.28
C LEU A 405 3.86 24.63 27.61
N ARG A 406 2.81 24.46 26.78
CA ARG A 406 2.11 25.62 26.13
C ARG A 406 1.45 26.55 27.15
N SER A 407 0.91 26.01 28.25
CA SER A 407 0.30 26.82 29.30
C SER A 407 1.35 27.55 30.14
N SER A 408 2.54 26.99 30.34
CA SER A 408 3.66 27.66 31.02
C SER A 408 4.29 28.78 30.19
N LEU A 409 4.35 28.63 28.86
CA LEU A 409 4.87 29.65 27.93
C LEU A 409 3.91 30.82 27.70
N ARG A 410 2.64 30.71 28.13
CA ARG A 410 1.63 31.79 28.04
C ARG A 410 1.50 32.59 29.34
N ARG A 411 2.20 32.21 30.40
CA ARG A 411 2.36 32.95 31.66
C ARG A 411 3.68 33.70 31.67
#